data_6cef4bcb82d37ffea7f4204f726e2f72
#
_entry.id   6cef4bcb82d37ffea7f4204f726e2f72
#
_cell.length_a   1.000
_cell.length_b   1.000
_cell.length_c   1.000
_cell.angle_alpha   90.00
_cell.angle_beta   90.00
_cell.angle_gamma   90.00
#
_symmetry.space_group_name_H-M   'P 1'
#
loop_
_entity.id
_entity.type
_entity.pdbx_description
1 polymer ?
#
loop_
_entity_poly.entity_id
_entity_poly.type
_entity_poly.pdbx_seq_one_letter_code
_entity_poly.pdbx_strand_id
1 'polypeptide(L)'
;HWDNVGMTGDSEYMTGTRMRVDQVRELCTRLLQQLHTRDSRHRFVPESHWHMLNENDLTSFIQAVVLEERELAVSQDQDRENHRAPLSAFSQRKRDFMTPRLKVLNNIPFVIPFDVRVEIFRQFVRNDIQRLGISRDMFAPTRRHRATIRRGHVAEDGIAQLNGLGSNLKEPLEIMFVDQWGMPEAGIDGSGLFKEFLVSMIQEVFDTDHGLWCSNEIHELIQIRILTHM
;
A
#
# COMPACT_ATOMS: atom_id res chain seq x y z
N HIS A 1 6.01 25.30 5.68
CA HIS A 1 5.39 25.98 4.54
C HIS A 1 4.09 25.32 4.06
N TRP A 2 3.96 24.02 4.14
CA TRP A 2 2.73 23.31 3.74
C TRP A 2 1.60 23.47 4.75
N ASP A 3 1.92 23.60 6.04
CA ASP A 3 0.93 23.79 7.12
C ASP A 3 0.32 25.18 7.14
N ASN A 4 1.04 26.20 6.67
CA ASN A 4 0.56 27.59 6.69
C ASN A 4 -0.31 28.00 5.50
N VAL A 5 -0.36 27.20 4.43
CA VAL A 5 -1.20 27.48 3.26
C VAL A 5 -2.65 27.00 3.44
N GLY A 6 -2.93 26.24 4.49
CA GLY A 6 -4.24 25.66 4.76
C GLY A 6 -5.10 26.36 5.81
N MET A 7 -4.61 27.39 6.49
CA MET A 7 -5.29 27.94 7.68
C MET A 7 -5.74 29.39 7.59
N THR A 8 -5.60 30.05 6.46
CA THR A 8 -6.25 31.36 6.26
C THR A 8 -7.42 31.19 5.32
N GLY A 9 -8.61 31.22 5.92
CA GLY A 9 -9.88 31.26 5.19
C GLY A 9 -9.86 32.38 4.13
N ASP A 10 -10.60 32.12 3.06
CA ASP A 10 -11.04 33.05 2.02
C ASP A 10 -10.15 33.33 0.80
N SER A 11 -8.98 32.77 0.62
CA SER A 11 -8.34 32.88 -0.70
C SER A 11 -8.22 31.51 -1.39
N GLU A 12 -9.28 31.16 -2.10
CA GLU A 12 -9.31 29.97 -2.97
C GLU A 12 -8.30 30.07 -4.13
N TYR A 13 -7.77 31.28 -4.39
CA TYR A 13 -6.86 31.62 -5.48
C TYR A 13 -5.52 32.16 -4.96
N MET A 14 -4.43 31.77 -5.62
CA MET A 14 -3.11 32.35 -5.34
C MET A 14 -3.05 33.81 -5.79
N THR A 15 -2.53 34.67 -4.93
CA THR A 15 -2.34 36.09 -5.21
C THR A 15 -1.53 36.30 -6.51
N GLY A 16 -2.09 37.05 -7.45
CA GLY A 16 -1.47 37.35 -8.74
C GLY A 16 -1.65 36.27 -9.84
N THR A 17 -2.41 35.21 -9.56
CA THR A 17 -2.74 34.17 -10.56
C THR A 17 -4.24 33.90 -10.57
N ARG A 18 -4.74 33.35 -11.70
CA ARG A 18 -6.12 32.81 -11.79
C ARG A 18 -6.21 31.35 -11.36
N MET A 19 -5.15 30.80 -10.76
CA MET A 19 -5.08 29.39 -10.37
C MET A 19 -5.53 29.20 -8.93
N ARG A 20 -6.33 28.18 -8.70
CA ARG A 20 -6.67 27.73 -7.35
C ARG A 20 -5.46 27.14 -6.65
N VAL A 21 -5.38 27.30 -5.35
CA VAL A 21 -4.29 26.75 -4.53
C VAL A 21 -4.13 25.23 -4.75
N ASP A 22 -5.24 24.49 -4.90
CA ASP A 22 -5.21 23.06 -5.16
C ASP A 22 -4.57 22.70 -6.51
N GLN A 23 -4.85 23.49 -7.55
CA GLN A 23 -4.25 23.30 -8.88
C GLN A 23 -2.73 23.54 -8.84
N VAL A 24 -2.30 24.59 -8.13
CA VAL A 24 -0.85 24.86 -7.96
C VAL A 24 -0.18 23.73 -7.20
N ARG A 25 -0.81 23.25 -6.11
CA ARG A 25 -0.29 22.12 -5.32
C ARG A 25 -0.15 20.86 -6.18
N GLU A 26 -1.15 20.55 -7.01
CA GLU A 26 -1.11 19.42 -7.92
C GLU A 26 0.02 19.54 -8.95
N LEU A 27 0.17 20.71 -9.56
CA LEU A 27 1.25 20.99 -10.51
C LEU A 27 2.63 20.83 -9.87
N CYS A 28 2.83 21.40 -8.67
CA CYS A 28 4.08 21.24 -7.93
C CYS A 28 4.36 19.77 -7.59
N THR A 29 3.34 19.02 -7.18
CA THR A 29 3.47 17.59 -6.90
C THR A 29 3.92 16.81 -8.13
N ARG A 30 3.26 17.03 -9.28
CA ARG A 30 3.63 16.39 -10.55
C ARG A 30 5.05 16.78 -11.01
N LEU A 31 5.42 18.05 -10.87
CA LEU A 31 6.77 18.50 -11.20
C LEU A 31 7.82 17.80 -10.34
N LEU A 32 7.62 17.73 -9.02
CA LEU A 32 8.51 17.03 -8.11
C LEU A 32 8.64 15.54 -8.45
N GLN A 33 7.53 14.88 -8.75
CA GLN A 33 7.54 13.47 -9.17
C GLN A 33 8.36 13.27 -10.46
N GLN A 34 8.18 14.13 -11.46
CA GLN A 34 8.93 14.05 -12.71
C GLN A 34 10.42 14.30 -12.51
N LEU A 35 10.78 15.32 -11.73
CA LEU A 35 12.18 15.63 -11.43
C LEU A 35 12.84 14.47 -10.67
N HIS A 36 12.21 13.92 -9.66
CA HIS A 36 12.72 12.78 -8.91
C HIS A 36 12.84 11.53 -9.79
N THR A 37 11.85 11.24 -10.64
CA THR A 37 11.92 10.14 -11.59
C THR A 37 13.08 10.30 -12.58
N ARG A 38 13.39 11.53 -12.97
CA ARG A 38 14.54 11.81 -13.83
C ARG A 38 15.85 11.64 -13.08
N ASP A 39 15.94 12.14 -11.86
CA ASP A 39 17.10 12.00 -10.99
C ASP A 39 17.40 10.53 -10.67
N SER A 40 16.38 9.69 -10.46
CA SER A 40 16.55 8.26 -10.21
C SER A 40 17.19 7.52 -11.39
N ARG A 41 17.05 8.01 -12.62
CA ARG A 41 17.68 7.44 -13.82
C ARG A 41 19.06 8.04 -14.11
N HIS A 42 19.23 9.31 -13.84
CA HIS A 42 20.44 10.08 -14.11
C HIS A 42 20.69 11.01 -12.92
N ARG A 43 21.34 10.46 -11.89
CA ARG A 43 21.62 11.19 -10.64
C ARG A 43 22.30 12.51 -10.91
N PHE A 44 21.62 13.61 -10.63
CA PHE A 44 22.16 14.97 -10.73
C PHE A 44 22.18 15.72 -9.40
N VAL A 45 21.51 15.17 -8.35
CA VAL A 45 21.56 15.69 -6.98
C VAL A 45 21.83 14.55 -5.98
N PRO A 46 22.42 14.83 -4.80
CA PRO A 46 22.52 13.87 -3.72
C PRO A 46 21.12 13.49 -3.20
N GLU A 47 20.95 12.24 -2.72
CA GLU A 47 19.69 11.74 -2.22
C GLU A 47 19.10 12.60 -1.09
N SER A 48 19.94 13.11 -0.20
CA SER A 48 19.56 14.00 0.89
C SER A 48 18.96 15.33 0.44
N HIS A 49 19.20 15.73 -0.81
CA HIS A 49 18.60 16.94 -1.39
C HIS A 49 17.08 16.89 -1.45
N TRP A 50 16.52 15.71 -1.59
CA TRP A 50 15.07 15.50 -1.65
C TRP A 50 14.39 15.54 -0.29
N HIS A 51 15.14 15.36 0.81
CA HIS A 51 14.55 15.28 2.15
C HIS A 51 14.10 16.65 2.64
N MET A 52 12.81 16.75 3.00
CA MET A 52 12.18 18.01 3.46
C MET A 52 12.25 18.20 4.97
N LEU A 53 12.41 17.12 5.73
CA LEU A 53 12.27 17.14 7.17
C LEU A 53 13.65 17.17 7.84
N ASN A 54 13.81 18.08 8.79
CA ASN A 54 14.94 18.07 9.71
C ASN A 54 14.74 16.97 10.78
N GLU A 55 15.81 16.46 11.36
CA GLU A 55 15.76 15.40 12.37
C GLU A 55 14.81 15.71 13.54
N ASN A 56 14.75 16.97 13.95
CA ASN A 56 13.88 17.41 15.05
C ASN A 56 12.38 17.34 14.71
N ASP A 57 12.02 17.43 13.43
CA ASP A 57 10.62 17.45 12.98
C ASP A 57 10.09 16.04 12.65
N LEU A 58 10.98 15.05 12.53
CA LEU A 58 10.64 13.70 12.13
C LEU A 58 9.67 13.02 13.10
N THR A 59 9.92 13.10 14.39
CA THR A 59 9.08 12.47 15.42
C THR A 59 7.68 13.07 15.44
N SER A 60 7.56 14.39 15.36
CA SER A 60 6.27 15.08 15.32
C SER A 60 5.49 14.75 14.04
N PHE A 61 6.20 14.64 12.91
CA PHE A 61 5.63 14.24 11.63
C PHE A 61 5.07 12.81 11.69
N ILE A 62 5.85 11.83 12.22
CA ILE A 62 5.39 10.44 12.38
C ILE A 62 4.13 10.39 13.22
N GLN A 63 4.13 11.03 14.40
CA GLN A 63 2.97 11.04 15.30
C GLN A 63 1.72 11.62 14.63
N ALA A 64 1.87 12.75 13.94
CA ALA A 64 0.76 13.39 13.26
C ALA A 64 0.19 12.52 12.12
N VAL A 65 1.04 11.95 11.27
CA VAL A 65 0.62 11.07 10.16
C VAL A 65 -0.10 9.82 10.68
N VAL A 66 0.42 9.23 11.75
CA VAL A 66 -0.19 8.02 12.36
C VAL A 66 -1.55 8.33 12.97
N LEU A 67 -1.70 9.50 13.61
CA LEU A 67 -2.99 9.94 14.14
C LEU A 67 -4.01 10.19 13.02
N GLU A 68 -3.60 10.92 11.98
CA GLU A 68 -4.42 11.21 10.80
C GLU A 68 -4.90 9.95 10.09
N GLU A 69 -4.03 8.95 9.93
CA GLU A 69 -4.40 7.66 9.34
C GLU A 69 -5.41 6.92 10.20
N ARG A 70 -5.21 6.92 11.51
CA ARG A 70 -6.13 6.28 12.46
C ARG A 70 -7.52 6.91 12.42
N GLU A 71 -7.63 8.22 12.39
CA GLU A 71 -8.90 8.94 12.29
C GLU A 71 -9.61 8.62 10.96
N LEU A 72 -8.85 8.59 9.86
CA LEU A 72 -9.36 8.21 8.56
C LEU A 72 -9.88 6.77 8.52
N ALA A 73 -9.18 5.84 9.16
CA ALA A 73 -9.58 4.44 9.23
C ALA A 73 -10.87 4.25 10.02
N VAL A 74 -11.03 4.95 11.16
CA VAL A 74 -12.26 4.92 11.98
C VAL A 74 -13.45 5.48 11.21
N SER A 75 -13.27 6.59 10.49
CA SER A 75 -14.32 7.18 9.66
C SER A 75 -14.78 6.23 8.55
N GLN A 76 -13.85 5.47 7.97
CA GLN A 76 -14.16 4.50 6.92
C GLN A 76 -14.96 3.30 7.43
N ASP A 77 -14.69 2.83 8.64
CA ASP A 77 -15.43 1.70 9.22
C ASP A 77 -16.88 2.12 9.55
N GLN A 78 -17.09 3.35 10.04
CA GLN A 78 -18.43 3.90 10.26
C GLN A 78 -19.25 4.04 8.96
N ASP A 79 -18.59 4.44 7.85
CA ASP A 79 -19.27 4.53 6.54
C ASP A 79 -19.63 3.14 5.97
N ARG A 80 -18.84 2.11 6.26
CA ARG A 80 -19.12 0.72 5.86
C ARG A 80 -20.34 0.15 6.58
N GLU A 81 -20.45 0.38 7.88
CA GLU A 81 -21.59 -0.07 8.67
C GLU A 81 -22.90 0.58 8.21
N ASN A 82 -22.85 1.79 7.69
CA ASN A 82 -24.01 2.54 7.22
C ASN A 82 -24.45 2.23 5.77
N HIS A 83 -23.83 1.28 5.07
CA HIS A 83 -24.20 0.79 3.70
C HIS A 83 -24.38 1.88 2.63
N ARG A 84 -23.70 3.02 2.70
CA ARG A 84 -24.15 4.26 2.03
C ARG A 84 -23.45 4.68 0.74
N ALA A 85 -22.48 3.96 0.17
CA ALA A 85 -21.88 4.46 -1.07
C ALA A 85 -21.29 3.40 -2.01
N PRO A 86 -21.43 3.59 -3.36
CA PRO A 86 -20.72 2.79 -4.36
C PRO A 86 -19.20 2.96 -4.22
N LEU A 87 -18.44 1.91 -4.56
CA LEU A 87 -16.97 1.86 -4.43
C LEU A 87 -16.22 3.05 -5.07
N SER A 88 -16.74 3.64 -6.15
CA SER A 88 -16.13 4.79 -6.83
C SER A 88 -16.28 6.09 -6.03
N ALA A 89 -17.42 6.32 -5.39
CA ALA A 89 -17.66 7.48 -4.53
C ALA A 89 -16.82 7.39 -3.24
N PHE A 90 -16.59 6.16 -2.74
CA PHE A 90 -15.74 5.91 -1.58
C PHE A 90 -14.26 6.27 -1.83
N SER A 91 -13.72 5.89 -2.98
CA SER A 91 -12.34 6.21 -3.36
C SER A 91 -12.13 7.71 -3.55
N GLN A 92 -13.15 8.44 -3.96
CA GLN A 92 -13.09 9.89 -4.15
C GLN A 92 -13.15 10.61 -2.81
N ARG A 93 -14.09 10.24 -1.93
CA ARG A 93 -14.17 10.75 -0.54
C ARG A 93 -12.89 10.49 0.24
N LYS A 94 -12.28 9.29 0.12
CA LYS A 94 -11.00 9.00 0.76
C LYS A 94 -9.91 9.98 0.35
N ARG A 95 -9.85 10.40 -0.91
CA ARG A 95 -8.89 11.38 -1.41
C ARG A 95 -9.16 12.79 -0.86
N ASP A 96 -10.42 13.16 -0.73
CA ASP A 96 -10.83 14.49 -0.27
C ASP A 96 -10.53 14.68 1.23
N PHE A 97 -10.67 13.62 2.02
CA PHE A 97 -10.38 13.62 3.46
C PHE A 97 -8.89 13.42 3.80
N MET A 98 -8.03 13.13 2.82
CA MET A 98 -6.60 13.00 3.10
C MET A 98 -6.01 14.35 3.51
N THR A 99 -5.44 14.37 4.71
CA THR A 99 -4.72 15.52 5.23
C THR A 99 -3.47 15.84 4.39
N PRO A 100 -2.92 17.05 4.49
CA PRO A 100 -1.72 17.44 3.77
C PRO A 100 -0.54 16.48 3.97
N ARG A 101 -0.35 15.94 5.19
CA ARG A 101 0.78 15.03 5.51
C ARG A 101 0.60 13.67 4.85
N LEU A 102 -0.60 13.10 4.89
CA LEU A 102 -0.92 11.86 4.17
C LEU A 102 -0.81 12.05 2.66
N LYS A 103 -1.18 13.21 2.12
CA LYS A 103 -0.98 13.55 0.70
C LYS A 103 0.51 13.57 0.33
N VAL A 104 1.38 14.13 1.18
CA VAL A 104 2.83 14.09 0.99
C VAL A 104 3.34 12.64 0.98
N LEU A 105 2.99 11.85 1.99
CA LEU A 105 3.40 10.45 2.10
C LEU A 105 2.98 9.60 0.90
N ASN A 106 1.77 9.83 0.37
CA ASN A 106 1.23 9.03 -0.74
C ASN A 106 1.68 9.50 -2.13
N ASN A 107 1.94 10.79 -2.31
CA ASN A 107 2.22 11.33 -3.64
C ASN A 107 3.71 11.63 -3.88
N ILE A 108 4.44 12.05 -2.85
CA ILE A 108 5.86 12.40 -2.93
C ILE A 108 6.67 11.78 -1.77
N PRO A 109 6.58 10.45 -1.56
CA PRO A 109 7.19 9.77 -0.41
C PRO A 109 8.71 9.94 -0.35
N PHE A 110 9.37 10.20 -1.46
CA PHE A 110 10.81 10.39 -1.54
C PHE A 110 11.33 11.62 -0.79
N VAL A 111 10.45 12.57 -0.44
CA VAL A 111 10.84 13.72 0.40
C VAL A 111 10.95 13.36 1.88
N ILE A 112 10.56 12.15 2.26
CA ILE A 112 10.64 11.61 3.61
C ILE A 112 11.72 10.54 3.62
N PRO A 113 12.70 10.59 4.54
CA PRO A 113 13.75 9.58 4.64
C PRO A 113 13.18 8.16 4.71
N PHE A 114 13.88 7.20 4.13
CA PHE A 114 13.40 5.81 4.04
C PHE A 114 13.08 5.21 5.41
N ASP A 115 13.96 5.41 6.39
CA ASP A 115 13.79 4.88 7.75
C ASP A 115 12.52 5.40 8.42
N VAL A 116 12.20 6.67 8.18
CA VAL A 116 10.97 7.30 8.68
C VAL A 116 9.73 6.69 8.02
N ARG A 117 9.78 6.44 6.71
CA ARG A 117 8.69 5.75 6.00
C ARG A 117 8.47 4.33 6.53
N VAL A 118 9.55 3.61 6.82
CA VAL A 118 9.49 2.28 7.43
C VAL A 118 8.84 2.33 8.81
N GLU A 119 9.19 3.32 9.65
CA GLU A 119 8.58 3.45 10.98
C GLU A 119 7.10 3.81 10.88
N ILE A 120 6.71 4.74 10.00
CA ILE A 120 5.30 5.07 9.73
C ILE A 120 4.53 3.80 9.30
N PHE A 121 5.07 3.04 8.36
CA PHE A 121 4.44 1.79 7.90
C PHE A 121 4.26 0.79 9.04
N ARG A 122 5.27 0.61 9.89
CA ARG A 122 5.19 -0.26 11.07
C ARG A 122 4.10 0.19 12.05
N GLN A 123 3.92 1.51 12.22
CA GLN A 123 2.85 2.04 13.06
C GLN A 123 1.47 1.77 12.44
N PHE A 124 1.32 1.96 11.12
CA PHE A 124 0.07 1.64 10.42
C PHE A 124 -0.29 0.16 10.57
N VAL A 125 0.68 -0.73 10.39
CA VAL A 125 0.47 -2.18 10.60
C VAL A 125 0.06 -2.49 12.04
N ARG A 126 0.70 -1.87 13.04
CA ARG A 126 0.33 -2.04 14.45
C ARG A 126 -1.10 -1.58 14.73
N ASN A 127 -1.49 -0.42 14.20
CA ASN A 127 -2.84 0.10 14.33
C ASN A 127 -3.88 -0.83 13.69
N ASP A 128 -3.59 -1.34 12.50
CA ASP A 128 -4.47 -2.30 11.81
C ASP A 128 -4.64 -3.60 12.62
N ILE A 129 -3.56 -4.16 13.14
CA ILE A 129 -3.59 -5.36 13.98
C ILE A 129 -4.46 -5.13 15.22
N GLN A 130 -4.29 -3.98 15.88
CA GLN A 130 -5.10 -3.62 17.06
C GLN A 130 -6.58 -3.44 16.70
N ARG A 131 -6.87 -2.73 15.61
CA ARG A 131 -8.23 -2.48 15.15
C ARG A 131 -8.97 -3.75 14.76
N LEU A 132 -8.28 -4.68 14.11
CA LEU A 132 -8.83 -5.97 13.71
C LEU A 132 -8.93 -6.98 14.88
N GLY A 133 -8.44 -6.62 16.06
CA GLY A 133 -8.42 -7.52 17.21
C GLY A 133 -7.59 -8.78 16.99
N ILE A 134 -6.60 -8.72 16.09
CA ILE A 134 -5.74 -9.86 15.78
C ILE A 134 -4.84 -10.10 16.99
N SER A 135 -5.18 -11.12 17.77
CA SER A 135 -4.33 -11.55 18.89
C SER A 135 -3.08 -12.26 18.35
N ARG A 136 -1.91 -11.85 18.85
CA ARG A 136 -0.66 -12.60 18.65
C ARG A 136 -0.55 -13.79 19.61
N ASP A 137 -1.55 -13.99 20.46
CA ASP A 137 -1.57 -15.09 21.42
C ASP A 137 -1.79 -16.40 20.67
N MET A 138 -0.82 -17.32 20.69
CA MET A 138 -0.90 -18.62 20.02
C MET A 138 -2.08 -19.48 20.52
N PHE A 139 -2.66 -19.13 21.66
CA PHE A 139 -3.77 -19.84 22.29
C PHE A 139 -5.12 -19.16 22.11
N ALA A 140 -5.16 -17.95 21.52
CA ALA A 140 -6.43 -17.30 21.24
C ALA A 140 -7.15 -18.03 20.09
N PRO A 141 -8.46 -18.29 20.16
CA PRO A 141 -9.25 -18.84 19.07
C PRO A 141 -9.39 -17.79 17.96
N THR A 142 -8.32 -17.55 17.25
CA THR A 142 -8.32 -16.62 16.12
C THR A 142 -8.96 -17.33 14.93
N ARG A 143 -9.96 -16.68 14.35
CA ARG A 143 -10.53 -17.14 13.08
C ARG A 143 -9.42 -17.13 12.04
N ARG A 144 -9.11 -18.31 11.48
CA ARG A 144 -8.11 -18.44 10.42
C ARG A 144 -8.84 -18.74 9.11
N HIS A 145 -8.47 -18.01 8.07
CA HIS A 145 -8.90 -18.36 6.72
C HIS A 145 -7.99 -19.48 6.22
N ARG A 146 -8.59 -20.60 5.82
CA ARG A 146 -7.85 -21.75 5.32
C ARG A 146 -7.90 -21.76 3.79
N ALA A 147 -6.75 -21.98 3.15
CA ALA A 147 -6.64 -22.21 1.72
C ALA A 147 -5.92 -23.52 1.46
N THR A 148 -6.48 -24.32 0.55
CA THR A 148 -5.93 -25.59 0.10
C THR A 148 -5.29 -25.40 -1.26
N ILE A 149 -3.98 -25.61 -1.35
CA ILE A 149 -3.16 -25.22 -2.48
C ILE A 149 -2.52 -26.46 -3.11
N ARG A 150 -2.78 -26.71 -4.38
CA ARG A 150 -2.14 -27.77 -5.14
C ARG A 150 -0.72 -27.36 -5.55
N ARG A 151 0.22 -28.27 -5.44
CA ARG A 151 1.57 -28.03 -5.95
C ARG A 151 1.55 -27.86 -7.47
N GLY A 152 2.28 -26.87 -7.98
CA GLY A 152 2.30 -26.50 -9.40
C GLY A 152 1.09 -25.70 -9.89
N HIS A 153 0.14 -25.34 -9.00
CA HIS A 153 -1.01 -24.46 -9.26
C HIS A 153 -1.18 -23.42 -8.16
N VAL A 154 -0.05 -22.94 -7.62
CA VAL A 154 -0.07 -22.10 -6.41
C VAL A 154 -0.72 -20.76 -6.68
N ALA A 155 -0.43 -20.13 -7.81
CA ALA A 155 -1.03 -18.86 -8.19
C ALA A 155 -2.53 -19.01 -8.51
N GLU A 156 -2.92 -20.04 -9.26
CA GLU A 156 -4.31 -20.31 -9.61
C GLU A 156 -5.17 -20.53 -8.37
N ASP A 157 -4.79 -21.46 -7.52
CA ASP A 157 -5.53 -21.81 -6.31
C ASP A 157 -5.52 -20.67 -5.29
N GLY A 158 -4.37 -20.00 -5.15
CA GLY A 158 -4.23 -18.85 -4.25
C GLY A 158 -5.13 -17.70 -4.65
N ILE A 159 -5.18 -17.33 -5.91
CA ILE A 159 -6.07 -16.29 -6.44
C ILE A 159 -7.53 -16.71 -6.26
N ALA A 160 -7.89 -17.93 -6.64
CA ALA A 160 -9.27 -18.40 -6.56
C ALA A 160 -9.83 -18.41 -5.13
N GLN A 161 -9.02 -18.81 -4.14
CA GLN A 161 -9.49 -18.98 -2.77
C GLN A 161 -9.28 -17.71 -1.90
N LEU A 162 -8.24 -16.91 -2.16
CA LEU A 162 -7.89 -15.77 -1.30
C LEU A 162 -8.37 -14.42 -1.84
N ASN A 163 -8.53 -14.26 -3.16
CA ASN A 163 -8.92 -12.97 -3.74
C ASN A 163 -10.29 -12.48 -3.25
N GLY A 164 -11.22 -13.40 -3.00
CA GLY A 164 -12.55 -13.08 -2.46
C GLY A 164 -12.55 -12.57 -1.01
N LEU A 165 -11.45 -12.75 -0.26
CA LEU A 165 -11.36 -12.30 1.13
C LEU A 165 -11.27 -10.78 1.26
N GLY A 166 -10.76 -10.07 0.25
CA GLY A 166 -10.63 -8.62 0.27
C GLY A 166 -9.86 -8.12 1.50
N SER A 167 -10.51 -7.30 2.33
CA SER A 167 -9.90 -6.78 3.58
C SER A 167 -9.56 -7.86 4.61
N ASN A 168 -10.24 -9.01 4.58
CA ASN A 168 -10.00 -10.12 5.51
C ASN A 168 -8.68 -10.86 5.22
N LEU A 169 -8.00 -10.56 4.09
CA LEU A 169 -6.61 -11.01 3.87
C LEU A 169 -5.63 -10.52 4.94
N LYS A 170 -6.01 -9.52 5.73
CA LYS A 170 -5.23 -9.05 6.89
C LYS A 170 -5.35 -9.97 8.11
N GLU A 171 -6.35 -10.85 8.13
CA GLU A 171 -6.54 -11.85 9.18
C GLU A 171 -5.56 -13.02 8.99
N PRO A 172 -5.31 -13.83 10.03
CA PRO A 172 -4.42 -14.98 9.91
C PRO A 172 -4.88 -15.97 8.84
N LEU A 173 -3.94 -16.35 7.97
CA LEU A 173 -4.14 -17.35 6.92
C LEU A 173 -3.48 -18.67 7.33
N GLU A 174 -4.16 -19.75 7.04
CA GLU A 174 -3.65 -21.13 7.18
C GLU A 174 -3.57 -21.77 5.79
N ILE A 175 -2.36 -22.06 5.34
CA ILE A 175 -2.11 -22.68 4.04
C ILE A 175 -1.88 -24.17 4.23
N MET A 176 -2.58 -24.96 3.45
CA MET A 176 -2.43 -26.41 3.39
C MET A 176 -2.09 -26.82 1.95
N PHE A 177 -0.91 -27.39 1.77
CA PHE A 177 -0.54 -27.98 0.49
C PHE A 177 -1.15 -29.37 0.34
N VAL A 178 -1.58 -29.67 -0.88
CA VAL A 178 -2.08 -31.00 -1.26
C VAL A 178 -1.32 -31.54 -2.47
N ASP A 179 -1.18 -32.85 -2.52
CA ASP A 179 -0.59 -33.53 -3.66
C ASP A 179 -1.57 -33.64 -4.85
N GLN A 180 -1.15 -34.31 -5.92
CA GLN A 180 -1.94 -34.50 -7.14
C GLN A 180 -3.23 -35.31 -6.92
N TRP A 181 -3.36 -36.03 -5.81
CA TRP A 181 -4.54 -36.81 -5.42
C TRP A 181 -5.44 -36.07 -4.43
N GLY A 182 -5.07 -34.82 -4.06
CA GLY A 182 -5.80 -34.00 -3.10
C GLY A 182 -5.54 -34.35 -1.63
N MET A 183 -4.52 -35.20 -1.37
CA MET A 183 -4.16 -35.57 0.01
C MET A 183 -3.29 -34.49 0.64
N PRO A 184 -3.60 -34.08 1.88
CA PRO A 184 -2.79 -33.10 2.59
C PRO A 184 -1.34 -33.60 2.76
N GLU A 185 -0.38 -32.77 2.42
CA GLU A 185 1.01 -33.03 2.73
C GLU A 185 1.22 -32.98 4.25
N ALA A 186 1.98 -33.94 4.78
CA ALA A 186 2.36 -33.97 6.18
C ALA A 186 3.34 -32.80 6.45
N GLY A 187 2.80 -31.67 6.83
CA GLY A 187 3.57 -30.46 7.24
C GLY A 187 3.26 -30.12 8.68
N ILE A 188 4.29 -29.95 9.49
CA ILE A 188 4.13 -29.35 10.81
C ILE A 188 3.82 -27.86 10.59
N ASP A 189 2.66 -27.42 11.05
CA ASP A 189 2.16 -26.06 10.93
C ASP A 189 3.00 -25.07 11.78
N GLY A 190 4.19 -24.79 11.28
CA GLY A 190 4.97 -23.66 11.72
C GLY A 190 5.11 -22.73 10.52
N SER A 191 4.98 -21.47 10.64
CA SER A 191 5.11 -20.37 9.64
C SER A 191 5.84 -20.67 8.31
N GLY A 192 6.39 -21.87 8.14
CA GLY A 192 7.11 -22.36 6.97
C GLY A 192 6.21 -22.51 5.74
N LEU A 193 5.03 -23.12 5.89
CA LEU A 193 4.11 -23.35 4.76
C LEU A 193 3.59 -22.04 4.17
N PHE A 194 3.28 -21.06 5.01
CA PHE A 194 2.87 -19.73 4.52
C PHE A 194 3.99 -19.03 3.77
N LYS A 195 5.23 -19.11 4.28
CA LYS A 195 6.40 -18.53 3.60
C LYS A 195 6.65 -19.23 2.27
N GLU A 196 6.58 -20.55 2.24
CA GLU A 196 6.71 -21.35 1.01
C GLU A 196 5.64 -20.95 -0.01
N PHE A 197 4.36 -20.85 0.42
CA PHE A 197 3.26 -20.39 -0.41
C PHE A 197 3.55 -19.02 -1.05
N LEU A 198 3.99 -18.04 -0.25
CA LEU A 198 4.31 -16.70 -0.77
C LEU A 198 5.44 -16.72 -1.80
N VAL A 199 6.51 -17.50 -1.54
CA VAL A 199 7.65 -17.61 -2.46
C VAL A 199 7.20 -18.25 -3.77
N SER A 200 6.48 -19.38 -3.71
CA SER A 200 5.97 -20.07 -4.89
C SER A 200 4.95 -19.22 -5.67
N MET A 201 4.06 -18.53 -4.97
CA MET A 201 3.10 -17.59 -5.58
C MET A 201 3.82 -16.50 -6.37
N ILE A 202 4.84 -15.88 -5.78
CA ILE A 202 5.63 -14.84 -6.45
C ILE A 202 6.33 -15.43 -7.67
N GLN A 203 6.95 -16.59 -7.56
CA GLN A 203 7.63 -17.25 -8.67
C GLN A 203 6.69 -17.55 -9.83
N GLU A 204 5.50 -18.13 -9.56
CA GLU A 204 4.53 -18.41 -10.61
C GLU A 204 3.94 -17.12 -11.23
N VAL A 205 3.58 -16.12 -10.42
CA VAL A 205 2.96 -14.87 -10.95
C VAL A 205 3.95 -14.06 -11.80
N PHE A 206 5.23 -14.09 -11.46
CA PHE A 206 6.27 -13.38 -12.20
C PHE A 206 6.96 -14.23 -13.28
N ASP A 207 6.48 -15.45 -13.51
CA ASP A 207 6.98 -16.27 -14.59
C ASP A 207 6.64 -15.63 -15.95
N THR A 208 7.65 -15.52 -16.81
CA THR A 208 7.51 -14.92 -18.15
C THR A 208 6.64 -15.76 -19.07
N ASP A 209 6.52 -17.08 -18.81
CA ASP A 209 5.71 -17.98 -19.62
C ASP A 209 4.21 -17.69 -19.52
N HIS A 210 3.77 -17.01 -18.45
CA HIS A 210 2.40 -16.53 -18.33
C HIS A 210 2.06 -15.32 -19.22
N GLY A 211 3.05 -14.73 -19.91
CA GLY A 211 2.84 -13.63 -20.84
C GLY A 211 2.44 -12.29 -20.20
N LEU A 212 2.50 -12.18 -18.88
CA LEU A 212 2.25 -10.93 -18.16
C LEU A 212 3.52 -10.09 -18.00
N TRP A 213 4.66 -10.73 -18.08
CA TRP A 213 5.98 -10.14 -17.90
C TRP A 213 6.91 -10.56 -19.04
N CYS A 214 7.85 -9.71 -19.38
CA CYS A 214 9.00 -10.08 -20.21
C CYS A 214 10.29 -9.71 -19.48
N SER A 215 11.33 -10.50 -19.69
CA SER A 215 12.66 -10.21 -19.18
C SER A 215 13.45 -9.42 -20.23
N ASN A 216 14.17 -8.36 -19.81
CA ASN A 216 15.14 -7.68 -20.66
C ASN A 216 16.51 -8.39 -20.59
N GLU A 217 17.50 -7.88 -21.35
CA GLU A 217 18.86 -8.43 -21.41
C GLU A 217 19.61 -8.44 -20.07
N ILE A 218 19.19 -7.61 -19.12
CA ILE A 218 19.76 -7.51 -17.76
C ILE A 218 18.90 -8.20 -16.72
N HIS A 219 17.99 -9.10 -17.14
CA HIS A 219 17.08 -9.88 -16.29
C HIS A 219 16.13 -9.05 -15.43
N GLU A 220 15.81 -7.82 -15.79
CA GLU A 220 14.73 -7.07 -15.17
C GLU A 220 13.39 -7.49 -15.76
N LEU A 221 12.39 -7.66 -14.90
CA LEU A 221 11.03 -7.96 -15.34
C LEU A 221 10.32 -6.68 -15.77
N ILE A 222 9.76 -6.68 -16.96
CA ILE A 222 8.99 -5.58 -17.53
C ILE A 222 7.55 -6.07 -17.74
N GLN A 223 6.59 -5.34 -17.18
CA GLN A 223 5.18 -5.66 -17.37
C GLN A 223 4.76 -5.43 -18.81
N ILE A 224 4.15 -6.44 -19.44
CA ILE A 224 3.55 -6.31 -20.76
C ILE A 224 2.20 -5.60 -20.58
N ARG A 225 2.10 -4.38 -21.11
CA ARG A 225 0.85 -3.65 -21.14
C ARG A 225 0.01 -4.16 -22.32
N ILE A 226 -0.92 -5.06 -22.04
CA ILE A 226 -1.90 -5.46 -23.05
C ILE A 226 -2.84 -4.28 -23.25
N LEU A 227 -2.68 -3.55 -24.36
CA LEU A 227 -3.65 -2.58 -24.82
C LEU A 227 -4.83 -3.36 -25.40
N THR A 228 -5.81 -3.67 -24.58
CA THR A 228 -7.12 -4.11 -25.07
C THR A 228 -7.77 -2.91 -25.75
N HIS A 229 -7.63 -2.83 -27.05
CA HIS A 229 -8.54 -2.03 -27.86
C HIS A 229 -9.91 -2.71 -27.82
N MET A 230 -10.83 -2.17 -27.01
CA MET A 230 -12.27 -2.30 -27.22
C MET A 230 -12.78 -1.03 -27.90
#